data_75cb9f84cfd1e6e477bd54327e2b12eb
#
_entry.id   75cb9f84cfd1e6e477bd54327e2b12eb
#
_cell.length_a   1.000
_cell.length_b   1.000
_cell.length_c   1.000
_cell.angle_alpha   90.00
_cell.angle_beta   90.00
_cell.angle_gamma   90.00
#
_symmetry.space_group_name_H-M   'P 1'
#
loop_
_entity.id
_entity.type
_entity.pdbx_description
1 polymer ?
#
loop_
_entity_poly.entity_id
_entity_poly.type
_entity_poly.pdbx_seq_one_letter_code
_entity_poly.pdbx_strand_id
1 'polypeptide(L)'
;MVIISKADMLNETQLSNIRQQVSERVKPQVKMLEVANGEIQSDLIMGLEFASEDGIEAVHTHHDHHHHQEEDHHHAHDHFNSVSITLGEVDAEKLVGIVDELIAANTIYRVKGFLALPNKPMRQVLQGVGERLERYFDRAWVVNELRQTKLVFIGKDLVEADLRSVLEAAVS
;
A
#
# COMPACT_ATOMS: atom_id res chain seq x y z
N MET A 1 -12.93 15.82 8.60
CA MET A 1 -12.96 15.41 7.19
C MET A 1 -12.60 13.95 7.09
N VAL A 2 -13.15 13.23 6.12
CA VAL A 2 -12.72 11.87 5.73
C VAL A 2 -12.22 11.93 4.30
N ILE A 3 -11.11 11.26 4.02
CA ILE A 3 -10.55 11.13 2.67
C ILE A 3 -10.75 9.69 2.21
N ILE A 4 -11.49 9.51 1.12
CA ILE A 4 -11.60 8.23 0.40
C ILE A 4 -10.49 8.22 -0.64
N SER A 5 -9.38 7.55 -0.34
CA SER A 5 -8.25 7.44 -1.26
C SER A 5 -8.47 6.33 -2.29
N LYS A 6 -7.74 6.41 -3.42
CA LYS A 6 -7.80 5.42 -4.51
C LYS A 6 -9.19 5.33 -5.14
N ALA A 7 -9.92 6.44 -5.20
CA ALA A 7 -11.24 6.49 -5.83
C ALA A 7 -11.20 6.07 -7.32
N ASP A 8 -10.05 6.26 -7.97
CA ASP A 8 -9.78 5.84 -9.35
C ASP A 8 -9.80 4.31 -9.58
N MET A 9 -9.65 3.51 -8.53
CA MET A 9 -9.69 2.05 -8.59
C MET A 9 -11.11 1.47 -8.45
N LEU A 10 -12.11 2.32 -8.24
CA LEU A 10 -13.48 1.91 -7.98
C LEU A 10 -14.40 2.35 -9.11
N ASN A 11 -15.38 1.51 -9.44
CA ASN A 11 -16.50 1.95 -10.26
C ASN A 11 -17.50 2.78 -9.43
N GLU A 12 -18.40 3.49 -10.12
CA GLU A 12 -19.34 4.41 -9.46
C GLU A 12 -20.24 3.72 -8.42
N THR A 13 -20.62 2.47 -8.66
CA THR A 13 -21.46 1.70 -7.72
C THR A 13 -20.69 1.36 -6.45
N GLN A 14 -19.43 0.96 -6.57
CA GLN A 14 -18.56 0.65 -5.43
C GLN A 14 -18.28 1.93 -4.62
N LEU A 15 -17.99 3.03 -5.32
CA LEU A 15 -17.72 4.32 -4.67
C LEU A 15 -18.95 4.83 -3.90
N SER A 16 -20.14 4.71 -4.49
CA SER A 16 -21.41 5.06 -3.84
C SER A 16 -21.65 4.23 -2.57
N ASN A 17 -21.39 2.92 -2.62
CA ASN A 17 -21.52 2.05 -1.45
C ASN A 17 -20.55 2.46 -0.33
N ILE A 18 -19.30 2.81 -0.66
CA ILE A 18 -18.32 3.27 0.33
C ILE A 18 -18.75 4.61 0.94
N ARG A 19 -19.23 5.56 0.11
CA ARG A 19 -19.79 6.85 0.61
C ARG A 19 -20.88 6.60 1.64
N GLN A 20 -21.81 5.70 1.33
CA GLN A 20 -22.90 5.36 2.23
C GLN A 20 -22.37 4.75 3.54
N GLN A 21 -21.52 3.73 3.49
CA GLN A 21 -20.96 3.10 4.68
C GLN A 21 -20.18 4.07 5.56
N VAL A 22 -19.43 4.99 4.95
CA VAL A 22 -18.70 6.02 5.68
C VAL A 22 -19.67 7.03 6.30
N SER A 23 -20.71 7.49 5.55
CA SER A 23 -21.70 8.45 6.06
C SER A 23 -22.46 7.95 7.27
N GLU A 24 -22.69 6.63 7.36
CA GLU A 24 -23.37 6.00 8.50
C GLU A 24 -22.51 5.96 9.78
N ARG A 25 -21.18 6.11 9.64
CA ARG A 25 -20.21 6.01 10.74
C ARG A 25 -19.63 7.34 11.19
N VAL A 26 -19.85 8.39 10.43
CA VAL A 26 -19.31 9.73 10.74
C VAL A 26 -20.44 10.70 11.08
N LYS A 27 -20.11 11.80 11.78
CA LYS A 27 -21.09 12.86 12.08
C LYS A 27 -21.54 13.53 10.78
N PRO A 28 -22.79 14.00 10.68
CA PRO A 28 -23.34 14.61 9.46
C PRO A 28 -22.55 15.82 8.93
N GLN A 29 -21.82 16.51 9.79
CA GLN A 29 -21.00 17.68 9.42
C GLN A 29 -19.65 17.32 8.80
N VAL A 30 -19.24 16.04 8.84
CA VAL A 30 -17.96 15.59 8.33
C VAL A 30 -17.98 15.59 6.82
N LYS A 31 -17.13 16.42 6.22
CA LYS A 31 -16.94 16.45 4.76
C LYS A 31 -16.19 15.22 4.30
N MET A 32 -16.64 14.61 3.21
CA MET A 32 -15.94 13.54 2.51
C MET A 32 -15.27 14.10 1.26
N LEU A 33 -14.02 13.71 1.04
CA LEU A 33 -13.23 14.05 -0.13
C LEU A 33 -12.76 12.76 -0.81
N GLU A 34 -12.98 12.66 -2.10
CA GLU A 34 -12.51 11.54 -2.92
C GLU A 34 -11.23 11.93 -3.62
N VAL A 35 -10.24 11.06 -3.54
CA VAL A 35 -8.90 11.30 -4.08
C VAL A 35 -8.54 10.19 -5.05
N ALA A 36 -8.37 10.57 -6.30
CA ALA A 36 -7.87 9.72 -7.38
C ALA A 36 -6.35 9.87 -7.50
N ASN A 37 -5.63 8.79 -7.73
CA ASN A 37 -4.16 8.78 -7.95
C ASN A 37 -3.32 9.46 -6.86
N GLY A 38 -3.89 9.70 -5.67
CA GLY A 38 -3.21 10.45 -4.61
C GLY A 38 -3.14 11.96 -4.85
N GLU A 39 -3.79 12.47 -5.89
CA GLU A 39 -3.83 13.90 -6.19
C GLU A 39 -4.83 14.60 -5.28
N ILE A 40 -4.32 15.42 -4.37
CA ILE A 40 -5.11 16.25 -3.48
C ILE A 40 -4.55 17.68 -3.50
N GLN A 41 -5.44 18.64 -3.66
CA GLN A 41 -5.04 20.04 -3.59
C GLN A 41 -4.65 20.39 -2.15
N SER A 42 -3.44 20.89 -1.97
CA SER A 42 -2.90 21.25 -0.64
C SER A 42 -3.81 22.23 0.11
N ASP A 43 -4.43 23.16 -0.61
CA ASP A 43 -5.33 24.15 -0.01
C ASP A 43 -6.57 23.52 0.65
N LEU A 44 -7.02 22.36 0.15
CA LEU A 44 -8.12 21.60 0.78
C LEU A 44 -7.70 20.96 2.10
N ILE A 45 -6.42 20.60 2.23
CA ILE A 45 -5.86 20.03 3.47
C ILE A 45 -5.56 21.18 4.45
N MET A 46 -4.90 22.22 3.98
CA MET A 46 -4.50 23.37 4.80
C MET A 46 -5.70 24.16 5.33
N GLY A 47 -6.77 24.29 4.54
CA GLY A 47 -8.00 24.97 4.96
C GLY A 47 -8.79 24.25 6.04
N LEU A 48 -8.37 23.05 6.45
CA LEU A 48 -9.01 22.29 7.52
C LEU A 48 -8.47 22.62 8.91
N GLU A 49 -7.30 23.22 9.01
CA GLU A 49 -6.76 23.68 10.28
C GLU A 49 -7.66 24.74 10.91
N PHE A 50 -8.23 25.65 10.11
CA PHE A 50 -9.15 26.67 10.59
C PHE A 50 -10.50 26.13 11.08
N ALA A 51 -10.94 24.99 10.56
CA ALA A 51 -12.22 24.38 10.99
C ALA A 51 -12.05 23.50 12.25
N SER A 52 -10.84 23.11 12.60
CA SER A 52 -10.57 22.33 13.81
C SER A 52 -10.42 23.20 15.05
N GLU A 53 -10.03 24.47 14.89
CA GLU A 53 -9.88 25.40 16.01
C GLU A 53 -11.24 25.84 16.60
N ASP A 54 -12.27 25.99 15.76
CA ASP A 54 -13.63 26.35 16.20
C ASP A 54 -14.37 25.22 16.94
N GLY A 55 -13.86 23.99 16.89
CA GLY A 55 -14.47 22.81 17.49
C GLY A 55 -13.64 22.15 18.60
N ILE A 56 -12.53 22.74 19.01
CA ILE A 56 -11.59 22.15 19.98
C ILE A 56 -12.23 21.85 21.34
N GLU A 57 -13.21 22.65 21.78
CA GLU A 57 -13.94 22.44 23.05
C GLU A 57 -14.89 21.21 23.02
N ALA A 58 -15.20 20.69 21.84
CA ALA A 58 -16.07 19.53 21.65
C ALA A 58 -15.33 18.22 21.40
N VAL A 59 -14.01 18.25 21.31
CA VAL A 59 -13.17 17.05 21.09
C VAL A 59 -12.81 16.45 22.44
N HIS A 60 -13.57 15.46 22.89
CA HIS A 60 -13.13 14.58 23.97
C HIS A 60 -11.91 13.78 23.49
N THR A 61 -10.75 14.12 24.03
CA THR A 61 -9.52 13.33 23.79
C THR A 61 -9.64 11.97 24.47
N HIS A 62 -9.29 10.92 23.77
CA HIS A 62 -9.36 9.52 24.22
C HIS A 62 -8.40 9.16 25.39
N HIS A 63 -7.95 10.15 26.16
CA HIS A 63 -6.98 9.91 27.27
C HIS A 63 -7.60 9.59 28.63
N ASP A 64 -8.93 9.58 28.78
CA ASP A 64 -9.56 9.49 30.09
C ASP A 64 -10.31 8.19 30.43
N HIS A 65 -10.10 7.08 29.76
CA HIS A 65 -10.66 5.82 30.24
C HIS A 65 -9.72 4.62 30.05
N HIS A 66 -8.73 4.53 30.95
CA HIS A 66 -8.14 3.23 31.29
C HIS A 66 -8.98 2.58 32.41
N HIS A 67 -10.02 1.89 32.08
CA HIS A 67 -10.57 0.81 32.91
C HIS A 67 -10.41 -0.50 32.16
N HIS A 68 -9.56 -1.35 32.75
CA HIS A 68 -9.39 -2.73 32.38
C HIS A 68 -10.73 -3.46 32.42
N GLN A 69 -11.19 -3.92 31.28
CA GLN A 69 -12.01 -5.13 31.17
C GLN A 69 -11.42 -5.95 30.05
N GLU A 70 -10.83 -7.08 30.46
CA GLU A 70 -10.43 -8.16 29.57
C GLU A 70 -11.70 -8.75 28.97
N GLU A 71 -12.11 -8.30 27.80
CA GLU A 71 -12.99 -9.04 26.93
C GLU A 71 -12.16 -9.59 25.80
N ASP A 72 -12.10 -10.91 25.70
CA ASP A 72 -11.55 -11.68 24.60
C ASP A 72 -12.24 -11.27 23.29
N HIS A 73 -11.78 -10.18 22.70
CA HIS A 73 -12.06 -9.90 21.32
C HIS A 73 -11.16 -10.82 20.50
N HIS A 74 -11.72 -11.94 20.05
CA HIS A 74 -11.20 -12.67 18.91
C HIS A 74 -11.16 -11.70 17.72
N HIS A 75 -10.09 -10.91 17.65
CA HIS A 75 -9.71 -10.28 16.41
C HIS A 75 -9.40 -11.43 15.46
N ALA A 76 -10.17 -11.56 14.39
CA ALA A 76 -9.79 -12.34 13.24
C ALA A 76 -8.45 -11.77 12.79
N HIS A 77 -7.35 -12.34 13.29
CA HIS A 77 -6.01 -12.05 12.81
C HIS A 77 -6.01 -12.57 11.38
N ASP A 78 -6.33 -11.71 10.43
CA ASP A 78 -5.96 -11.96 9.05
C ASP A 78 -4.47 -12.25 9.08
N HIS A 79 -4.09 -13.45 8.66
CA HIS A 79 -2.70 -13.93 8.70
C HIS A 79 -1.87 -13.20 7.65
N PHE A 80 -1.73 -11.89 7.82
CA PHE A 80 -0.84 -11.09 7.00
C PHE A 80 0.60 -11.38 7.42
N ASN A 81 1.41 -11.70 6.45
CA ASN A 81 2.84 -11.84 6.66
C ASN A 81 3.63 -11.05 5.61
N SER A 82 4.89 -10.85 5.92
CA SER A 82 5.84 -10.19 5.05
C SER A 82 6.95 -11.17 4.68
N VAL A 83 7.25 -11.26 3.39
CA VAL A 83 8.31 -12.11 2.85
C VAL A 83 9.30 -11.25 2.07
N SER A 84 10.59 -11.42 2.34
CA SER A 84 11.67 -10.72 1.63
C SER A 84 12.40 -11.70 0.71
N ILE A 85 12.50 -11.37 -0.57
CA ILE A 85 13.18 -12.16 -1.59
C ILE A 85 14.39 -11.39 -2.11
N THR A 86 15.53 -12.05 -2.16
CA THR A 86 16.74 -11.55 -2.82
C THR A 86 17.07 -12.44 -4.01
N LEU A 87 17.26 -11.83 -5.17
CA LEU A 87 17.64 -12.48 -6.43
C LEU A 87 18.87 -11.78 -7.02
N GLY A 88 19.46 -12.38 -8.06
CA GLY A 88 20.46 -11.73 -8.89
C GLY A 88 19.91 -10.62 -9.78
N GLU A 89 20.57 -10.38 -10.91
CA GLU A 89 20.02 -9.53 -11.97
C GLU A 89 18.81 -10.20 -12.61
N VAL A 90 17.79 -9.43 -12.98
CA VAL A 90 16.53 -9.95 -13.49
C VAL A 90 16.10 -9.26 -14.78
N ASP A 91 15.32 -9.96 -15.59
CA ASP A 91 14.53 -9.38 -16.65
C ASP A 91 13.31 -8.69 -16.06
N ALA A 92 13.22 -7.36 -16.22
CA ALA A 92 12.17 -6.55 -15.60
C ALA A 92 10.77 -6.89 -16.12
N GLU A 93 10.63 -7.18 -17.42
CA GLU A 93 9.33 -7.48 -18.01
C GLU A 93 8.81 -8.85 -17.55
N LYS A 94 9.67 -9.84 -17.52
CA LYS A 94 9.32 -11.16 -16.99
C LYS A 94 8.94 -11.07 -15.52
N LEU A 95 9.73 -10.36 -14.72
CA LEU A 95 9.49 -10.22 -13.29
C LEU A 95 8.13 -9.55 -13.03
N VAL A 96 7.83 -8.48 -13.75
CA VAL A 96 6.55 -7.77 -13.62
C VAL A 96 5.38 -8.66 -14.00
N GLY A 97 5.49 -9.41 -15.10
CA GLY A 97 4.45 -10.37 -15.49
C GLY A 97 4.15 -11.39 -14.38
N ILE A 98 5.21 -11.95 -13.77
CA ILE A 98 5.05 -12.88 -12.63
C ILE A 98 4.40 -12.19 -11.43
N VAL A 99 4.82 -10.98 -11.10
CA VAL A 99 4.24 -10.21 -9.98
C VAL A 99 2.79 -9.87 -10.23
N ASP A 100 2.41 -9.51 -11.46
CA ASP A 100 1.01 -9.28 -11.84
C ASP A 100 0.15 -10.54 -11.65
N GLU A 101 0.64 -11.70 -12.07
CA GLU A 101 -0.05 -12.98 -11.88
C GLU A 101 -0.23 -13.31 -10.39
N LEU A 102 0.80 -13.07 -9.57
CA LEU A 102 0.75 -13.28 -8.12
C LEU A 102 -0.26 -12.33 -7.44
N ILE A 103 -0.35 -11.09 -7.88
CA ILE A 103 -1.34 -10.12 -7.39
C ILE A 103 -2.75 -10.54 -7.81
N ALA A 104 -2.94 -10.96 -9.06
CA ALA A 104 -4.23 -11.41 -9.56
C ALA A 104 -4.77 -12.63 -8.80
N ALA A 105 -3.90 -13.48 -8.27
CA ALA A 105 -4.25 -14.59 -7.39
C ALA A 105 -4.73 -14.14 -5.98
N ASN A 106 -4.81 -12.84 -5.71
CA ASN A 106 -5.27 -12.22 -4.45
C ASN A 106 -4.50 -12.63 -3.18
N THR A 107 -3.26 -13.05 -3.31
CA THR A 107 -2.40 -13.40 -2.16
C THR A 107 -1.48 -12.25 -1.76
N ILE A 108 -1.16 -11.34 -2.69
CA ILE A 108 -0.26 -10.22 -2.47
C ILE A 108 -1.04 -8.90 -2.47
N TYR A 109 -0.91 -8.13 -1.40
CA TYR A 109 -1.53 -6.82 -1.23
C TYR A 109 -0.56 -5.68 -1.51
N ARG A 110 0.73 -5.92 -1.29
CA ARG A 110 1.78 -4.93 -1.55
C ARG A 110 3.07 -5.63 -1.94
N VAL A 111 3.75 -5.05 -2.92
CA VAL A 111 5.14 -5.36 -3.24
C VAL A 111 5.94 -4.06 -3.30
N LYS A 112 7.15 -4.08 -2.78
CA LYS A 112 8.08 -2.96 -2.91
C LYS A 112 9.52 -3.47 -2.91
N GLY A 113 10.36 -2.84 -3.73
CA GLY A 113 11.79 -3.14 -3.70
C GLY A 113 12.55 -2.55 -4.87
N PHE A 114 13.69 -3.17 -5.13
CA PHE A 114 14.65 -2.72 -6.13
C PHE A 114 14.99 -3.87 -7.06
N LEU A 115 15.10 -3.56 -8.34
CA LEU A 115 15.52 -4.48 -9.38
C LEU A 115 16.93 -4.14 -9.82
N ALA A 116 17.79 -5.15 -9.89
CA ALA A 116 19.06 -5.12 -10.58
C ALA A 116 18.84 -5.64 -12.00
N LEU A 117 19.03 -4.79 -12.99
CA LEU A 117 18.84 -5.13 -14.39
C LEU A 117 20.18 -5.30 -15.09
N PRO A 118 20.32 -6.29 -16.00
CA PRO A 118 21.53 -6.44 -16.79
C PRO A 118 21.88 -5.17 -17.55
N ASN A 119 23.13 -4.79 -17.52
CA ASN A 119 23.67 -3.66 -18.27
C ASN A 119 23.01 -2.29 -17.98
N LYS A 120 22.29 -2.15 -16.88
CA LYS A 120 21.74 -0.84 -16.47
C LYS A 120 22.54 -0.27 -15.30
N PRO A 121 23.06 0.96 -15.42
CA PRO A 121 23.83 1.57 -14.34
C PRO A 121 22.96 2.07 -13.19
N MET A 122 21.65 2.15 -13.42
CA MET A 122 20.68 2.64 -12.42
C MET A 122 19.87 1.48 -11.84
N ARG A 123 19.53 1.62 -10.58
CA ARG A 123 18.62 0.76 -9.86
C ARG A 123 17.18 1.12 -10.25
N GLN A 124 16.37 0.13 -10.55
CA GLN A 124 14.95 0.33 -10.79
C GLN A 124 14.14 0.00 -9.54
N VAL A 125 13.26 0.90 -9.13
CA VAL A 125 12.25 0.64 -8.09
C VAL A 125 11.07 -0.07 -8.73
N LEU A 126 10.55 -1.09 -8.04
CA LEU A 126 9.25 -1.68 -8.28
C LEU A 126 8.39 -1.44 -7.04
N GLN A 127 7.19 -0.94 -7.22
CA GLN A 127 6.22 -0.83 -6.15
C GLN A 127 4.82 -1.16 -6.66
N GLY A 128 4.05 -1.84 -5.81
CA GLY A 128 2.68 -2.22 -6.13
C GLY A 128 1.78 -2.23 -4.92
N VAL A 129 0.53 -1.83 -5.12
CA VAL A 129 -0.53 -1.89 -4.13
C VAL A 129 -1.82 -2.31 -4.84
N GLY A 130 -2.35 -3.48 -4.48
CA GLY A 130 -3.42 -4.10 -5.25
C GLY A 130 -2.98 -4.30 -6.71
N GLU A 131 -3.85 -4.03 -7.66
CA GLU A 131 -3.58 -4.21 -9.09
C GLU A 131 -2.69 -3.12 -9.71
N ARG A 132 -2.26 -2.12 -8.95
CA ARG A 132 -1.42 -1.04 -9.46
C ARG A 132 0.05 -1.38 -9.25
N LEU A 133 0.80 -1.58 -10.34
CA LEU A 133 2.26 -1.69 -10.36
C LEU A 133 2.90 -0.48 -11.03
N GLU A 134 3.94 0.05 -10.41
CA GLU A 134 4.74 1.17 -10.90
C GLU A 134 6.21 0.83 -10.88
N ARG A 135 6.94 1.29 -11.92
CA ARG A 135 8.39 1.15 -12.04
C ARG A 135 9.03 2.47 -12.44
N TYR A 136 10.14 2.79 -11.79
CA TYR A 136 10.95 3.94 -12.16
C TYR A 136 12.41 3.75 -11.73
N PHE A 137 13.33 4.44 -12.38
CA PHE A 137 14.73 4.48 -11.94
C PHE A 137 14.90 5.55 -10.88
N ASP A 138 15.52 5.22 -9.75
CA ASP A 138 15.71 6.17 -8.65
C ASP A 138 17.13 6.74 -8.58
N ARG A 139 18.15 5.90 -8.65
CA ARG A 139 19.54 6.30 -8.57
C ARG A 139 20.51 5.31 -9.23
N ALA A 140 21.74 5.76 -9.47
CA ALA A 140 22.80 4.84 -9.84
C ALA A 140 23.19 3.91 -8.68
N TRP A 141 23.68 2.73 -9.00
CA TRP A 141 24.30 1.84 -8.02
C TRP A 141 25.55 2.50 -7.44
N VAL A 142 25.71 2.42 -6.12
CA VAL A 142 26.89 2.98 -5.44
C VAL A 142 28.08 2.02 -5.60
N VAL A 143 29.28 2.58 -5.63
CA VAL A 143 30.52 1.78 -5.67
C VAL A 143 30.54 0.83 -4.47
N ASN A 144 30.77 -0.45 -4.71
CA ASN A 144 30.71 -1.55 -3.74
C ASN A 144 29.31 -1.96 -3.26
N GLU A 145 28.25 -1.41 -3.81
CA GLU A 145 26.88 -1.93 -3.59
C GLU A 145 26.70 -3.24 -4.40
N LEU A 146 26.22 -4.28 -3.73
CA LEU A 146 25.89 -5.52 -4.43
C LEU A 146 24.68 -5.30 -5.33
N ARG A 147 24.85 -5.53 -6.62
CA ARG A 147 23.77 -5.43 -7.61
C ARG A 147 22.88 -6.67 -7.47
N GLN A 148 21.83 -6.50 -6.70
CA GLN A 148 20.85 -7.55 -6.40
C GLN A 148 19.45 -6.99 -6.46
N THR A 149 18.53 -7.78 -6.95
CA THR A 149 17.09 -7.55 -6.83
C THR A 149 16.69 -7.89 -5.41
N LYS A 150 16.00 -6.97 -4.74
CA LYS A 150 15.45 -7.16 -3.39
C LYS A 150 14.00 -6.71 -3.38
N LEU A 151 13.11 -7.64 -3.09
CA LEU A 151 11.66 -7.40 -3.05
C LEU A 151 11.10 -7.81 -1.70
N VAL A 152 10.19 -7.02 -1.19
CA VAL A 152 9.38 -7.32 -0.02
C VAL A 152 7.93 -7.43 -0.47
N PHE A 153 7.32 -8.56 -0.17
CA PHE A 153 5.93 -8.86 -0.41
C PHE A 153 5.16 -8.81 0.91
N ILE A 154 4.00 -8.22 0.90
CA ILE A 154 3.06 -8.25 2.03
C ILE A 154 1.76 -8.85 1.51
N GLY A 155 1.27 -9.88 2.18
CA GLY A 155 0.08 -10.59 1.74
C GLY A 155 -0.43 -11.55 2.79
N LYS A 156 -1.33 -12.42 2.38
CA LYS A 156 -1.92 -13.44 3.23
C LYS A 156 -1.26 -14.79 2.94
N ASP A 157 -0.85 -15.47 4.03
CA ASP A 157 -0.29 -16.82 3.99
C ASP A 157 0.86 -16.99 2.97
N LEU A 158 1.70 -15.96 2.79
CA LEU A 158 2.82 -16.01 1.85
C LEU A 158 3.89 -16.98 2.33
N VAL A 159 4.34 -17.85 1.43
CA VAL A 159 5.43 -18.80 1.67
C VAL A 159 6.65 -18.38 0.84
N GLU A 160 7.80 -18.19 1.49
CA GLU A 160 9.02 -17.71 0.83
C GLU A 160 9.46 -18.64 -0.30
N ALA A 161 9.42 -19.94 -0.07
CA ALA A 161 9.85 -20.94 -1.04
C ALA A 161 9.03 -20.89 -2.34
N ASP A 162 7.71 -20.71 -2.21
CA ASP A 162 6.81 -20.64 -3.35
C ASP A 162 7.04 -19.38 -4.18
N LEU A 163 7.14 -18.22 -3.50
CA LEU A 163 7.46 -16.95 -4.16
C LEU A 163 8.81 -17.00 -4.84
N ARG A 164 9.83 -17.53 -4.17
CA ARG A 164 11.18 -17.67 -4.73
C ARG A 164 11.16 -18.52 -5.98
N SER A 165 10.50 -19.68 -5.93
CA SER A 165 10.44 -20.63 -7.05
C SER A 165 9.90 -20.00 -8.34
N VAL A 166 8.84 -19.19 -8.26
CA VAL A 166 8.27 -18.55 -9.44
C VAL A 166 9.08 -17.34 -9.91
N LEU A 167 9.65 -16.56 -8.97
CA LEU A 167 10.43 -15.37 -9.29
C LEU A 167 11.81 -15.69 -9.88
N GLU A 168 12.39 -16.85 -9.58
CA GLU A 168 13.64 -17.32 -10.17
C GLU A 168 13.58 -17.47 -11.70
N ALA A 169 12.40 -17.67 -12.27
CA ALA A 169 12.21 -17.69 -13.71
C ALA A 169 12.56 -16.36 -14.40
N ALA A 170 12.57 -15.24 -13.66
CA ALA A 170 12.96 -13.94 -14.16
C ALA A 170 14.48 -13.64 -14.02
N VAL A 171 15.25 -14.47 -13.36
CA VAL A 171 16.69 -14.28 -13.20
C VAL A 171 17.39 -14.42 -14.57
N SER A 172 18.31 -13.48 -14.84
CA SER A 172 19.03 -13.35 -16.12
C SER A 172 20.39 -14.05 -16.07
#